data_4727f6a4a533cc556ea8a5553776f512
#
_entry.id   4727f6a4a533cc556ea8a5553776f512
#
_cell.length_a   1.000
_cell.length_b   1.000
_cell.length_c   1.000
_cell.angle_alpha   90.00
_cell.angle_beta   90.00
_cell.angle_gamma   90.00
#
_symmetry.space_group_name_H-M   'P 1'
#
loop_
_entity.id
_entity.type
_entity.pdbx_description
1 polymer ?
#
loop_
_entity_poly.entity_id
_entity_poly.type
_entity_poly.pdbx_seq_one_letter_code
_entity_poly.pdbx_strand_id
1 'polypeptide(L)'
;MNTGNIKQFIGVAAISLLTACGSPVPDAALLQPGVSRELAQFRKEHFKEVRYNLFFSIPESREEAVTGKVDITLVIRGRQPVIIDFRGESEQVASVLLNGRKVLYTVKDEHIVIDTREVANGENRVTIEFMANDQSLNRRDEFLYTLLVPDRARTLFPCFDQPDMKSLFTLSLEVPFSWQAVANGAIEQVDSTSVTGRRRVYFRETEPLSTYLFSFVAGKLTRETYSRDGRNISIYHRETDPKKVAQCSDIASEVFDALEWQEEYTQIPYPFXXXXIRPDHFTGIPVWRNGTYGSNLIYGRPDVPERKSDIERTSGTQFPDCARDFAYVVRGFRDDGMVQ
;
A
#
# COMPACT_ATOMS: atom_id res chain seq x y z
N MET A 1 10.75 35.48 90.84
CA MET A 1 9.97 35.95 89.67
C MET A 1 10.87 35.89 88.46
N ASN A 2 10.69 34.88 87.63
CA ASN A 2 11.51 34.74 86.43
C ASN A 2 10.63 34.08 85.33
N THR A 3 10.24 34.92 84.39
CA THR A 3 9.40 34.53 83.25
C THR A 3 10.26 34.03 82.12
N GLY A 4 10.22 32.69 81.84
CA GLY A 4 10.95 32.08 80.76
C GLY A 4 10.17 32.20 79.45
N ASN A 5 10.83 32.78 78.44
CA ASN A 5 10.33 32.84 77.06
C ASN A 5 10.59 31.54 76.31
N ILE A 6 9.52 30.81 75.94
CA ILE A 6 9.58 29.69 75.05
C ILE A 6 9.49 30.20 73.61
N LYS A 7 10.59 30.10 72.88
CA LYS A 7 10.59 30.32 71.41
C LYS A 7 10.13 29.05 70.71
N GLN A 8 8.93 29.05 70.11
CA GLN A 8 8.46 28.01 69.20
C GLN A 8 9.17 28.10 67.85
N PHE A 9 9.93 27.10 67.51
CA PHE A 9 10.47 26.92 66.16
C PHE A 9 9.42 26.26 65.28
N ILE A 10 8.83 27.03 64.35
CA ILE A 10 7.96 26.49 63.29
C ILE A 10 8.88 26.00 62.15
N GLY A 11 9.08 24.71 62.11
CA GLY A 11 9.79 24.08 60.99
C GLY A 11 8.86 24.03 59.75
N VAL A 12 9.17 24.82 58.73
CA VAL A 12 8.47 24.73 57.44
C VAL A 12 9.06 23.52 56.69
N ALA A 13 8.31 22.40 56.65
CA ALA A 13 8.65 21.26 55.83
C ALA A 13 8.32 21.58 54.37
N ALA A 14 9.33 21.86 53.57
CA ALA A 14 9.17 22.02 52.13
C ALA A 14 8.91 20.63 51.49
N ILE A 15 7.64 20.37 51.18
CA ILE A 15 7.24 19.20 50.40
C ILE A 15 7.62 19.48 48.96
N SER A 16 8.74 18.94 48.50
CA SER A 16 9.11 18.92 47.10
C SER A 16 8.18 18.00 46.36
N LEU A 17 7.18 18.53 45.66
CA LEU A 17 6.39 17.78 44.68
C LEU A 17 7.31 17.45 43.53
N LEU A 18 7.83 16.24 43.54
CA LEU A 18 8.41 15.63 42.35
C LEU A 18 7.25 15.39 41.38
N THR A 19 6.99 16.37 40.51
CA THR A 19 6.17 16.12 39.33
C THR A 19 6.92 15.11 38.47
N ALA A 20 6.55 13.87 38.59
CA ALA A 20 6.97 12.86 37.64
C ALA A 20 6.44 13.29 36.26
N CYS A 21 7.33 13.83 35.41
CA CYS A 21 7.05 14.02 34.00
C CYS A 21 6.94 12.64 33.35
N GLY A 22 5.86 11.96 33.64
CA GLY A 22 5.46 10.82 32.83
C GLY A 22 5.07 11.35 31.46
N SER A 23 5.66 10.81 30.41
CA SER A 23 5.23 11.11 29.05
C SER A 23 3.75 10.77 28.94
N PRO A 24 2.96 11.60 28.30
CA PRO A 24 1.58 11.23 28.03
C PRO A 24 1.59 9.96 27.18
N VAL A 25 1.18 8.85 27.76
CA VAL A 25 0.91 7.61 27.02
C VAL A 25 -0.19 7.99 26.01
N PRO A 26 -0.03 7.62 24.74
CA PRO A 26 -1.10 7.90 23.77
C PRO A 26 -2.44 7.41 24.30
N ASP A 27 -3.48 8.19 24.09
CA ASP A 27 -4.83 7.86 24.52
C ASP A 27 -5.17 6.41 24.07
N ALA A 28 -5.68 5.61 24.98
CA ALA A 28 -6.08 4.24 24.68
C ALA A 28 -7.09 4.16 23.50
N ALA A 29 -7.84 5.24 23.27
CA ALA A 29 -8.74 5.32 22.12
C ALA A 29 -8.00 5.34 20.77
N LEU A 30 -6.74 5.82 20.76
CA LEU A 30 -5.92 5.84 19.55
C LEU A 30 -5.27 4.47 19.25
N LEU A 31 -5.22 3.57 20.23
CA LEU A 31 -4.50 2.30 20.15
C LEU A 31 -5.45 1.09 20.11
N GLN A 32 -6.62 1.27 19.51
CA GLN A 32 -7.51 0.13 19.22
C GLN A 32 -7.02 -0.63 17.99
N PRO A 33 -7.10 -1.97 17.95
CA PRO A 33 -6.71 -2.72 16.75
C PRO A 33 -7.40 -2.17 15.48
N GLY A 34 -6.64 -1.99 14.43
CA GLY A 34 -7.11 -1.36 13.21
C GLY A 34 -7.06 0.17 13.29
N VAL A 35 -7.83 0.83 12.45
CA VAL A 35 -7.87 2.31 12.43
C VAL A 35 -9.19 2.78 13.04
N SER A 36 -9.13 3.19 14.31
CA SER A 36 -10.29 3.77 14.98
C SER A 36 -10.62 5.15 14.39
N ARG A 37 -11.86 5.59 14.59
CA ARG A 37 -12.27 6.94 14.17
C ARG A 37 -11.43 8.03 14.82
N GLU A 38 -11.09 7.82 16.09
CA GLU A 38 -10.27 8.74 16.89
C GLU A 38 -8.86 8.83 16.31
N LEU A 39 -8.26 7.69 15.97
CA LEU A 39 -6.93 7.64 15.34
C LEU A 39 -6.96 8.32 13.96
N ALA A 40 -8.01 8.05 13.17
CA ALA A 40 -8.15 8.66 11.85
C ALA A 40 -8.25 10.19 11.92
N GLN A 41 -9.04 10.69 12.86
CA GLN A 41 -9.18 12.14 13.10
C GLN A 41 -7.85 12.74 13.58
N PHE A 42 -7.20 12.09 14.54
CA PHE A 42 -5.91 12.51 15.07
C PHE A 42 -4.88 12.68 13.96
N ARG A 43 -4.75 11.68 13.07
CA ARG A 43 -3.81 11.71 11.94
C ARG A 43 -4.14 12.86 10.99
N LYS A 44 -5.41 13.02 10.64
CA LYS A 44 -5.87 14.07 9.72
C LYS A 44 -5.57 15.47 10.22
N GLU A 45 -5.64 15.68 11.53
CA GLU A 45 -5.35 16.96 12.18
C GLU A 45 -3.84 17.25 12.23
N HIS A 46 -3.04 16.22 12.47
CA HIS A 46 -1.62 16.41 12.81
C HIS A 46 -0.64 16.03 11.70
N PHE A 47 -1.01 15.15 10.75
CA PHE A 47 -0.10 14.63 9.74
C PHE A 47 -0.47 15.13 8.35
N LYS A 48 0.53 15.56 7.58
CA LYS A 48 0.38 16.06 6.21
C LYS A 48 1.50 15.52 5.31
N GLU A 49 1.26 15.56 4.01
CA GLU A 49 2.26 15.30 2.98
C GLU A 49 2.96 13.95 3.15
N VAL A 50 2.17 12.92 3.43
CA VAL A 50 2.70 11.57 3.62
C VAL A 50 3.19 11.01 2.30
N ARG A 51 4.43 10.48 2.29
CA ARG A 51 5.04 9.78 1.16
C ARG A 51 5.68 8.49 1.66
N TYR A 52 5.59 7.47 0.84
CA TYR A 52 6.19 6.16 1.11
C TYR A 52 7.26 5.86 0.07
N ASN A 53 8.46 5.48 0.54
CA ASN A 53 9.47 4.86 -0.31
C ASN A 53 9.64 3.42 0.18
N LEU A 54 9.15 2.47 -0.62
CA LEU A 54 9.06 1.06 -0.27
C LEU A 54 10.10 0.24 -1.04
N PHE A 55 10.73 -0.67 -0.33
CA PHE A 55 11.60 -1.70 -0.90
C PHE A 55 11.12 -3.06 -0.40
N PHE A 56 11.03 -4.04 -1.32
CA PHE A 56 10.81 -5.44 -0.94
C PHE A 56 11.87 -6.31 -1.62
N SER A 57 12.45 -7.22 -0.84
CA SER A 57 13.28 -8.31 -1.35
C SER A 57 12.44 -9.58 -1.37
N ILE A 58 12.20 -10.09 -2.57
CA ILE A 58 11.30 -11.21 -2.83
C ILE A 58 12.16 -12.42 -3.23
N PRO A 59 12.36 -13.40 -2.34
CA PRO A 59 13.12 -14.61 -2.68
C PRO A 59 12.37 -15.49 -3.65
N GLU A 60 13.09 -16.34 -4.37
CA GLU A 60 12.51 -17.31 -5.30
C GLU A 60 11.71 -18.39 -4.56
N SER A 61 12.28 -18.88 -3.46
CA SER A 61 11.60 -19.88 -2.64
C SER A 61 10.45 -19.27 -1.88
N ARG A 62 9.29 -19.87 -1.94
CA ARG A 62 8.11 -19.49 -1.17
C ARG A 62 8.33 -19.66 0.34
N GLU A 63 9.23 -20.57 0.73
CA GLU A 63 9.52 -20.86 2.14
C GLU A 63 10.35 -19.74 2.81
N GLU A 64 11.04 -18.93 2.00
CA GLU A 64 11.83 -17.80 2.52
C GLU A 64 10.93 -16.57 2.68
N ALA A 65 11.15 -15.84 3.78
CA ALA A 65 10.35 -14.65 4.08
C ALA A 65 10.65 -13.50 3.10
N VAL A 66 9.62 -12.77 2.74
CA VAL A 66 9.78 -11.49 2.03
C VAL A 66 10.16 -10.44 3.07
N THR A 67 11.29 -9.78 2.87
CA THR A 67 11.71 -8.67 3.74
C THR A 67 11.44 -7.33 3.05
N GLY A 68 11.24 -6.32 3.85
CA GLY A 68 10.96 -5.00 3.34
C GLY A 68 11.59 -3.88 4.15
N LYS A 69 11.63 -2.73 3.51
CA LYS A 69 12.01 -1.48 4.15
C LYS A 69 11.04 -0.40 3.67
N VAL A 70 10.56 0.40 4.59
CA VAL A 70 9.75 1.57 4.25
C VAL A 70 10.39 2.82 4.86
N ASP A 71 10.54 3.86 4.05
CA ASP A 71 10.77 5.22 4.51
C ASP A 71 9.44 5.98 4.37
N ILE A 72 8.90 6.43 5.50
CA ILE A 72 7.68 7.25 5.55
C ILE A 72 8.13 8.69 5.85
N THR A 73 7.93 9.59 4.91
CA THR A 73 8.16 11.01 5.16
C THR A 73 6.81 11.70 5.36
N LEU A 74 6.77 12.61 6.33
CA LEU A 74 5.53 13.31 6.68
C LEU A 74 5.84 14.63 7.41
N VAL A 75 4.90 15.56 7.33
CA VAL A 75 4.94 16.81 8.11
C VAL A 75 4.01 16.64 9.31
N ILE A 76 4.56 16.86 10.51
CA ILE A 76 3.81 16.73 11.78
C ILE A 76 3.58 18.10 12.39
N ARG A 77 2.33 18.41 12.71
CA ARG A 77 1.92 19.64 13.41
C ARG A 77 1.98 19.42 14.92
N GLY A 78 2.86 20.17 15.57
CA GLY A 78 3.13 20.02 17.00
C GLY A 78 4.02 18.82 17.27
N ARG A 79 4.19 18.50 18.54
CA ARG A 79 4.88 17.26 18.95
C ARG A 79 3.81 16.22 19.25
N GLN A 80 3.67 15.25 18.39
CA GLN A 80 2.64 14.21 18.50
C GLN A 80 3.29 12.83 18.40
N PRO A 81 2.72 11.79 19.03
CA PRO A 81 3.22 10.43 18.81
C PRO A 81 2.98 10.02 17.36
N VAL A 82 3.87 9.20 16.81
CA VAL A 82 3.66 8.62 15.48
C VAL A 82 3.16 7.20 15.68
N ILE A 83 1.92 6.95 15.29
CA ILE A 83 1.23 5.66 15.42
C ILE A 83 1.05 5.13 14.00
N ILE A 84 1.83 4.09 13.63
CA ILE A 84 1.88 3.49 12.30
C ILE A 84 1.20 2.12 12.38
N ASP A 85 0.29 1.83 11.46
CA ASP A 85 -0.42 0.55 11.44
C ASP A 85 0.51 -0.54 10.89
N PHE A 86 0.60 -1.65 11.60
CA PHE A 86 1.32 -2.83 11.15
C PHE A 86 0.79 -4.05 11.90
N ARG A 87 0.12 -4.93 11.16
CA ARG A 87 -0.48 -6.14 11.70
C ARG A 87 0.53 -7.29 11.66
N GLY A 88 1.68 -7.05 12.29
CA GLY A 88 2.74 -8.03 12.47
C GLY A 88 3.16 -8.08 13.93
N GLU A 89 3.91 -9.11 14.27
CA GLU A 89 4.47 -9.29 15.61
C GLU A 89 5.73 -8.41 15.77
N SER A 90 6.15 -8.18 17.01
CA SER A 90 7.33 -7.36 17.30
C SER A 90 8.60 -7.89 16.62
N GLU A 91 8.71 -9.21 16.50
CA GLU A 91 9.85 -9.90 15.88
C GLU A 91 9.94 -9.63 14.37
N GLN A 92 8.83 -9.22 13.77
CA GLN A 92 8.80 -8.84 12.35
C GLN A 92 9.27 -7.40 12.10
N VAL A 93 9.49 -6.62 13.16
CA VAL A 93 10.03 -5.26 13.06
C VAL A 93 11.51 -5.30 13.43
N ALA A 94 12.37 -5.31 12.43
CA ALA A 94 13.82 -5.46 12.62
C ALA A 94 14.47 -4.17 13.15
N SER A 95 13.99 -3.01 12.69
CA SER A 95 14.53 -1.73 13.16
C SER A 95 13.55 -0.58 12.91
N VAL A 96 13.56 0.42 13.78
CA VAL A 96 12.84 1.69 13.59
C VAL A 96 13.79 2.84 13.81
N LEU A 97 13.91 3.71 12.81
CA LEU A 97 14.68 4.94 12.91
C LEU A 97 13.74 6.15 12.72
N LEU A 98 13.99 7.21 13.45
CA LEU A 98 13.34 8.50 13.23
C LEU A 98 14.42 9.52 12.89
N ASN A 99 14.32 10.15 11.73
CA ASN A 99 15.29 11.12 11.25
C ASN A 99 16.73 10.57 11.27
N GLY A 100 16.88 9.28 10.92
CA GLY A 100 18.16 8.58 10.85
C GLY A 100 18.73 8.08 12.20
N ARG A 101 18.00 8.28 13.30
CA ARG A 101 18.43 7.85 14.65
C ARG A 101 17.53 6.73 15.16
N LYS A 102 18.12 5.75 15.84
CA LYS A 102 17.33 4.72 16.53
C LYS A 102 16.48 5.37 17.62
N VAL A 103 15.23 4.99 17.69
CA VAL A 103 14.27 5.50 18.67
C VAL A 103 13.63 4.36 19.45
N LEU A 104 13.10 4.68 20.61
CA LEU A 104 12.28 3.76 21.38
C LEU A 104 10.90 3.68 20.73
N TYR A 105 10.42 2.48 20.54
CA TYR A 105 9.08 2.21 20.00
C TYR A 105 8.46 1.02 20.71
N THR A 106 7.15 0.89 20.56
CA THR A 106 6.44 -0.31 21.00
C THR A 106 5.61 -0.85 19.83
N VAL A 107 5.49 -2.18 19.75
CA VAL A 107 4.57 -2.83 18.82
C VAL A 107 3.42 -3.35 19.65
N LYS A 108 2.22 -2.86 19.39
CA LYS A 108 1.05 -3.20 20.22
C LYS A 108 -0.24 -2.93 19.45
N ASP A 109 -1.20 -3.82 19.58
CA ASP A 109 -2.56 -3.64 19.04
C ASP A 109 -2.58 -3.24 17.56
N GLU A 110 -1.76 -3.92 16.74
CA GLU A 110 -1.57 -3.67 15.31
C GLU A 110 -0.89 -2.33 14.99
N HIS A 111 -0.17 -1.73 15.94
CA HIS A 111 0.52 -0.44 15.75
C HIS A 111 1.97 -0.49 16.18
N ILE A 112 2.81 0.23 15.43
CA ILE A 112 4.17 0.63 15.84
C ILE A 112 4.03 2.06 16.35
N VAL A 113 4.33 2.26 17.63
CA VAL A 113 4.14 3.55 18.32
C VAL A 113 5.49 4.16 18.65
N ILE A 114 5.75 5.36 18.14
CA ILE A 114 6.93 6.20 18.47
C ILE A 114 6.46 7.33 19.39
N ASP A 115 7.10 7.45 20.53
CA ASP A 115 6.70 8.40 21.58
C ASP A 115 6.88 9.87 21.12
N THR A 116 6.00 10.73 21.61
CA THR A 116 6.00 12.19 21.39
C THR A 116 7.37 12.82 21.63
N ARG A 117 8.12 12.33 22.61
CA ARG A 117 9.43 12.87 22.98
C ARG A 117 10.46 12.75 21.86
N GLU A 118 10.33 11.75 21.02
CA GLU A 118 11.23 11.46 19.92
C GLU A 118 10.94 12.34 18.69
N VAL A 119 9.71 12.85 18.58
CA VAL A 119 9.17 13.45 17.35
C VAL A 119 9.39 14.97 17.33
N ALA A 120 9.87 15.48 16.20
CA ALA A 120 9.99 16.91 15.95
C ALA A 120 8.73 17.48 15.33
N ASN A 121 8.44 18.75 15.58
CA ASN A 121 7.45 19.51 14.80
C ASN A 121 8.02 19.76 13.39
N GLY A 122 7.21 19.59 12.37
CA GLY A 122 7.62 19.77 10.98
C GLY A 122 7.95 18.45 10.29
N GLU A 123 8.91 18.49 9.39
CA GLU A 123 9.29 17.33 8.59
C GLU A 123 9.92 16.23 9.44
N ASN A 124 9.47 15.00 9.24
CA ASN A 124 10.02 13.81 9.88
C ASN A 124 10.11 12.68 8.84
N ARG A 125 11.09 11.79 9.07
CA ARG A 125 11.26 10.56 8.28
C ARG A 125 11.33 9.38 9.24
N VAL A 126 10.40 8.46 9.11
CA VAL A 126 10.43 7.17 9.83
C VAL A 126 10.91 6.11 8.86
N THR A 127 11.98 5.41 9.23
CA THR A 127 12.51 4.27 8.47
C THR A 127 12.25 3.00 9.26
N ILE A 128 11.58 2.03 8.66
CA ILE A 128 11.28 0.75 9.30
C ILE A 128 11.75 -0.38 8.39
N GLU A 129 12.56 -1.29 8.95
CA GLU A 129 12.90 -2.55 8.32
C GLU A 129 12.01 -3.62 8.94
N PHE A 130 11.40 -4.44 8.09
CA PHE A 130 10.37 -5.37 8.52
C PHE A 130 10.37 -6.66 7.70
N MET A 131 9.74 -7.67 8.25
CA MET A 131 9.39 -8.90 7.54
C MET A 131 7.92 -8.81 7.15
N ALA A 132 7.62 -8.93 5.85
CA ALA A 132 6.26 -8.83 5.34
C ALA A 132 5.44 -10.06 5.75
N ASN A 133 4.17 -9.83 6.01
CA ASN A 133 3.22 -10.89 6.33
C ASN A 133 2.57 -11.39 5.03
N ASP A 134 2.35 -12.70 4.92
CA ASP A 134 1.77 -13.32 3.72
C ASP A 134 0.24 -13.17 3.61
N GLN A 135 -0.42 -12.57 4.61
CA GLN A 135 -1.90 -12.44 4.60
C GLN A 135 -2.47 -11.73 3.38
N SER A 136 -1.73 -10.75 2.87
CA SER A 136 -2.17 -9.96 1.70
C SER A 136 -1.21 -10.06 0.53
N LEU A 137 -0.25 -10.98 0.63
CA LEU A 137 0.71 -11.29 -0.40
C LEU A 137 0.41 -12.72 -0.90
N ASN A 138 -0.28 -12.81 -2.03
CA ASN A 138 -0.70 -14.08 -2.59
C ASN A 138 0.47 -14.73 -3.31
N ARG A 139 1.26 -15.52 -2.58
CA ARG A 139 2.50 -16.15 -3.08
C ARG A 139 2.24 -17.55 -3.63
N ARG A 140 2.83 -17.79 -4.77
CA ARG A 140 2.98 -19.12 -5.40
C ARG A 140 4.45 -19.33 -5.74
N ASP A 141 4.80 -20.51 -6.24
CA ASP A 141 6.20 -20.85 -6.51
C ASP A 141 6.83 -19.97 -7.59
N GLU A 142 6.04 -19.50 -8.55
CA GLU A 142 6.55 -18.76 -9.70
C GLU A 142 6.01 -17.33 -9.82
N PHE A 143 5.15 -16.91 -8.88
CA PHE A 143 4.61 -15.54 -8.90
C PHE A 143 3.99 -15.16 -7.57
N LEU A 144 3.81 -13.87 -7.40
CA LEU A 144 3.04 -13.30 -6.28
C LEU A 144 2.35 -12.01 -6.71
N TYR A 145 1.31 -11.67 -5.98
CA TYR A 145 0.64 -10.38 -6.14
C TYR A 145 0.05 -9.91 -4.80
N THR A 146 -0.10 -8.61 -4.68
CA THR A 146 -0.70 -8.00 -3.48
C THR A 146 -2.21 -7.90 -3.62
N LEU A 147 -2.93 -8.04 -2.50
CA LEU A 147 -4.39 -7.83 -2.42
C LEU A 147 -4.71 -7.11 -1.11
N LEU A 148 -4.75 -5.79 -1.16
CA LEU A 148 -4.80 -4.94 0.04
C LEU A 148 -6.19 -4.40 0.35
N VAL A 149 -7.17 -4.66 -0.50
CA VAL A 149 -8.57 -4.26 -0.29
C VAL A 149 -9.20 -5.12 0.82
N PRO A 150 -10.00 -4.55 1.73
CA PRO A 150 -10.38 -3.14 1.83
C PRO A 150 -9.43 -2.30 2.71
N ASP A 151 -8.74 -2.93 3.66
CA ASP A 151 -7.96 -2.27 4.71
C ASP A 151 -6.82 -3.19 5.17
N ARG A 152 -6.10 -3.76 4.20
CA ARG A 152 -5.13 -4.84 4.45
C ARG A 152 -3.68 -4.43 4.15
N ALA A 153 -3.42 -3.14 3.86
CA ALA A 153 -2.04 -2.70 3.59
C ALA A 153 -1.15 -2.92 4.83
N ARG A 154 -1.69 -2.67 6.02
CA ARG A 154 -0.99 -2.89 7.29
C ARG A 154 -0.60 -4.35 7.55
N THR A 155 -1.19 -5.31 6.82
CA THR A 155 -0.77 -6.71 6.92
C THR A 155 0.47 -7.00 6.06
N LEU A 156 0.82 -6.10 5.14
CA LEU A 156 1.96 -6.28 4.24
C LEU A 156 3.15 -5.41 4.66
N PHE A 157 2.92 -4.15 4.99
CA PHE A 157 3.98 -3.20 5.34
C PHE A 157 3.47 -2.14 6.33
N PRO A 158 4.37 -1.54 7.14
CA PRO A 158 3.99 -0.45 8.04
C PRO A 158 3.52 0.77 7.24
N CYS A 159 2.32 1.30 7.58
CA CYS A 159 1.72 2.43 6.86
C CYS A 159 0.65 3.12 7.72
N PHE A 160 0.07 4.18 7.21
CA PHE A 160 -1.18 4.74 7.73
C PHE A 160 -2.30 4.16 6.87
N ASP A 161 -2.92 3.07 7.31
CA ASP A 161 -3.87 2.29 6.51
C ASP A 161 -5.26 2.92 6.54
N GLN A 162 -5.33 4.15 6.10
CA GLN A 162 -6.49 5.03 6.18
C GLN A 162 -6.83 5.58 4.80
N PRO A 163 -8.01 5.29 4.26
CA PRO A 163 -8.34 5.57 2.85
C PRO A 163 -8.27 7.06 2.45
N ASP A 164 -8.58 7.97 3.36
CA ASP A 164 -8.56 9.41 3.07
C ASP A 164 -7.19 10.08 3.28
N MET A 165 -6.17 9.30 3.68
CA MET A 165 -4.78 9.74 3.71
C MET A 165 -4.06 9.32 2.42
N LYS A 166 -4.51 9.86 1.29
CA LYS A 166 -3.87 9.57 -0.01
C LYS A 166 -2.42 10.03 0.03
N SER A 167 -1.53 9.17 -0.44
CA SER A 167 -0.08 9.36 -0.35
C SER A 167 0.60 9.02 -1.68
N LEU A 168 1.80 9.53 -1.86
CA LEU A 168 2.67 9.20 -2.99
C LEU A 168 3.50 7.97 -2.63
N PHE A 169 3.68 7.07 -3.58
CA PHE A 169 4.42 5.82 -3.38
C PHE A 169 5.54 5.68 -4.40
N THR A 170 6.76 5.51 -3.93
CA THR A 170 7.89 5.02 -4.71
C THR A 170 8.14 3.59 -4.29
N LEU A 171 8.41 2.70 -5.26
CA LEU A 171 8.63 1.29 -4.98
C LEU A 171 9.90 0.81 -5.66
N SER A 172 10.66 -0.04 -4.97
CA SER A 172 11.66 -0.87 -5.62
C SER A 172 11.47 -2.32 -5.19
N LEU A 173 11.59 -3.23 -6.15
CA LEU A 173 11.45 -4.67 -5.94
C LEU A 173 12.74 -5.38 -6.34
N GLU A 174 13.31 -6.13 -5.43
CA GLU A 174 14.40 -7.05 -5.74
C GLU A 174 13.81 -8.44 -5.92
N VAL A 175 13.92 -8.98 -7.13
CA VAL A 175 13.28 -10.23 -7.55
C VAL A 175 14.29 -11.17 -8.20
N PRO A 176 13.98 -12.48 -8.32
CA PRO A 176 14.80 -13.39 -9.14
C PRO A 176 14.98 -12.85 -10.56
N PHE A 177 16.14 -13.10 -11.16
CA PHE A 177 16.49 -12.54 -12.47
C PHE A 177 15.47 -12.86 -13.57
N SER A 178 14.89 -14.07 -13.52
CA SER A 178 13.90 -14.51 -14.51
C SER A 178 12.49 -13.92 -14.34
N TRP A 179 12.23 -13.22 -13.21
CA TRP A 179 10.89 -12.70 -12.90
C TRP A 179 10.68 -11.31 -13.48
N GLN A 180 9.49 -11.05 -14.02
CA GLN A 180 9.01 -9.71 -14.32
C GLN A 180 8.41 -9.08 -13.06
N ALA A 181 8.41 -7.75 -12.99
CA ALA A 181 7.76 -7.03 -11.89
C ALA A 181 6.96 -5.86 -12.45
N VAL A 182 5.77 -5.66 -11.90
CA VAL A 182 4.83 -4.62 -12.34
C VAL A 182 4.21 -4.00 -11.09
N ALA A 183 4.01 -2.68 -11.10
CA ALA A 183 3.41 -1.95 -9.96
C ALA A 183 2.58 -0.76 -10.47
N ASN A 184 2.00 0.01 -9.55
CA ASN A 184 1.23 1.22 -9.90
C ASN A 184 2.08 2.22 -10.68
N GLY A 185 3.34 2.43 -10.28
CA GLY A 185 4.25 3.33 -10.98
C GLY A 185 4.88 2.69 -12.22
N ALA A 186 5.31 3.51 -13.16
CA ALA A 186 6.07 3.07 -14.32
C ALA A 186 7.46 2.54 -13.90
N ILE A 187 8.00 1.56 -14.62
CA ILE A 187 9.39 1.15 -14.41
C ILE A 187 10.29 2.33 -14.83
N GLU A 188 11.14 2.76 -13.93
CA GLU A 188 12.12 3.81 -14.17
C GLU A 188 13.48 3.23 -14.54
N GLN A 189 13.90 2.20 -13.79
CA GLN A 189 15.22 1.60 -13.96
C GLN A 189 15.16 0.12 -13.57
N VAL A 190 15.99 -0.67 -14.23
CA VAL A 190 16.23 -2.07 -13.83
C VAL A 190 17.75 -2.23 -13.64
N ASP A 191 18.15 -2.62 -12.44
CA ASP A 191 19.55 -2.94 -12.11
C ASP A 191 19.69 -4.44 -11.93
N SER A 192 20.48 -5.04 -12.79
CA SER A 192 20.76 -6.48 -12.79
C SER A 192 22.21 -6.82 -12.43
N THR A 193 23.02 -5.82 -12.07
CA THR A 193 24.45 -6.01 -11.80
C THR A 193 24.79 -6.14 -10.32
N SER A 194 23.92 -5.69 -9.47
CA SER A 194 24.23 -5.54 -8.03
C SER A 194 24.17 -6.84 -7.22
N VAL A 195 23.36 -7.81 -7.65
CA VAL A 195 23.19 -9.08 -6.93
C VAL A 195 23.15 -10.25 -7.92
N THR A 196 24.02 -11.22 -7.74
CA THR A 196 24.11 -12.41 -8.61
C THR A 196 22.79 -13.20 -8.59
N GLY A 197 22.20 -13.41 -9.77
CA GLY A 197 20.95 -14.16 -9.92
C GLY A 197 19.69 -13.38 -9.57
N ARG A 198 19.83 -12.08 -9.26
CA ARG A 198 18.69 -11.24 -8.90
C ARG A 198 18.76 -9.93 -9.69
N ARG A 199 17.62 -9.26 -9.78
CA ARG A 199 17.56 -7.91 -10.35
C ARG A 199 16.69 -7.02 -9.47
N ARG A 200 16.99 -5.71 -9.47
CA ARG A 200 16.19 -4.72 -8.76
C ARG A 200 15.48 -3.84 -9.77
N VAL A 201 14.17 -3.74 -9.62
CA VAL A 201 13.29 -2.94 -10.47
C VAL A 201 12.84 -1.72 -9.66
N TYR A 202 13.08 -0.54 -10.19
CA TYR A 202 12.69 0.74 -9.57
C TYR A 202 11.49 1.29 -10.34
N PHE A 203 10.50 1.75 -9.59
CA PHE A 203 9.27 2.30 -10.15
C PHE A 203 9.18 3.79 -9.81
N ARG A 204 8.72 4.57 -10.77
CA ARG A 204 8.45 6.00 -10.59
C ARG A 204 7.40 6.21 -9.49
N GLU A 205 7.46 7.38 -8.86
CA GLU A 205 6.47 7.81 -7.87
C GLU A 205 5.07 7.80 -8.51
N THR A 206 4.09 7.35 -7.75
CA THR A 206 2.68 7.30 -8.19
C THR A 206 2.02 8.66 -8.03
N GLU A 207 0.86 8.85 -8.69
CA GLU A 207 -0.09 9.85 -8.27
C GLU A 207 -0.62 9.52 -6.85
N PRO A 208 -1.19 10.51 -6.13
CA PRO A 208 -1.70 10.23 -4.77
C PRO A 208 -2.77 9.14 -4.78
N LEU A 209 -2.52 8.07 -4.04
CA LEU A 209 -3.47 6.95 -3.93
C LEU A 209 -3.61 6.48 -2.47
N SER A 210 -4.74 5.87 -2.18
CA SER A 210 -4.99 5.24 -0.88
C SER A 210 -4.18 3.95 -0.75
N THR A 211 -3.78 3.61 0.46
CA THR A 211 -2.95 2.41 0.74
C THR A 211 -3.54 1.13 0.15
N TYR A 212 -4.88 0.96 0.22
CA TYR A 212 -5.53 -0.25 -0.28
C TYR A 212 -5.47 -0.40 -1.81
N LEU A 213 -5.15 0.69 -2.52
CA LEU A 213 -4.97 0.68 -3.99
C LEU A 213 -3.52 0.44 -4.40
N PHE A 214 -2.58 0.53 -3.46
CA PHE A 214 -1.19 0.20 -3.74
C PHE A 214 -1.08 -1.27 -4.13
N SER A 215 -0.36 -1.56 -5.21
CA SER A 215 -0.26 -2.93 -5.68
C SER A 215 1.01 -3.19 -6.47
N PHE A 216 1.47 -4.44 -6.40
CA PHE A 216 2.51 -4.95 -7.29
C PHE A 216 2.28 -6.44 -7.54
N VAL A 217 2.84 -6.89 -8.66
CA VAL A 217 2.89 -8.28 -9.09
C VAL A 217 4.33 -8.59 -9.48
N ALA A 218 4.82 -9.77 -9.14
CA ALA A 218 6.12 -10.24 -9.61
C ALA A 218 6.05 -11.72 -9.91
N GLY A 219 6.78 -12.18 -10.93
CA GLY A 219 6.76 -13.59 -11.29
C GLY A 219 7.33 -13.87 -12.66
N LYS A 220 7.30 -15.17 -13.04
CA LYS A 220 7.63 -15.63 -14.39
C LYS A 220 6.45 -15.31 -15.31
N LEU A 221 6.42 -14.07 -15.81
CA LEU A 221 5.32 -13.55 -16.62
C LEU A 221 5.78 -13.30 -18.06
N THR A 222 4.89 -13.56 -19.00
CA THR A 222 5.02 -13.14 -20.39
C THR A 222 4.29 -11.80 -20.57
N ARG A 223 4.84 -10.94 -21.40
CA ARG A 223 4.28 -9.61 -21.67
C ARG A 223 3.83 -9.51 -23.12
N GLU A 224 2.57 -9.15 -23.32
CA GLU A 224 2.00 -8.75 -24.60
C GLU A 224 1.70 -7.26 -24.57
N THR A 225 2.02 -6.52 -25.63
CA THR A 225 1.79 -5.08 -25.70
C THR A 225 0.93 -4.73 -26.90
N TYR A 226 -0.09 -3.95 -26.68
CA TYR A 226 -1.05 -3.49 -27.69
C TYR A 226 -1.07 -1.96 -27.69
N SER A 227 -1.21 -1.38 -28.87
CA SER A 227 -1.15 0.07 -29.07
C SER A 227 -2.40 0.56 -29.82
N ARG A 228 -3.00 1.65 -29.35
CA ARG A 228 -4.12 2.33 -30.02
C ARG A 228 -4.00 3.84 -29.74
N ASP A 229 -3.98 4.65 -30.80
CA ASP A 229 -4.00 6.13 -30.72
C ASP A 229 -2.96 6.72 -29.77
N GLY A 230 -1.73 6.21 -29.84
CA GLY A 230 -0.61 6.67 -29.03
C GLY A 230 -0.61 6.17 -27.59
N ARG A 231 -1.57 5.32 -27.24
CA ARG A 231 -1.65 4.69 -25.92
C ARG A 231 -1.20 3.23 -26.01
N ASN A 232 -0.41 2.78 -25.06
CA ASN A 232 0.08 1.41 -24.99
C ASN A 232 -0.51 0.69 -23.78
N ILE A 233 -1.02 -0.52 -23.97
CA ILE A 233 -1.49 -1.41 -22.93
C ILE A 233 -0.61 -2.66 -22.94
N SER A 234 -0.04 -3.02 -21.77
CA SER A 234 0.72 -4.26 -21.61
C SER A 234 -0.05 -5.22 -20.72
N ILE A 235 -0.27 -6.41 -21.22
CA ILE A 235 -0.90 -7.53 -20.50
C ILE A 235 0.21 -8.49 -20.07
N TYR A 236 0.27 -8.79 -18.79
CA TYR A 236 1.22 -9.74 -18.22
C TYR A 236 0.47 -11.00 -17.81
N HIS A 237 0.90 -12.16 -18.30
CA HIS A 237 0.20 -13.41 -18.09
C HIS A 237 1.17 -14.58 -17.92
N ARG A 238 0.64 -15.74 -17.53
CA ARG A 238 1.37 -17.01 -17.44
C ARG A 238 0.80 -18.08 -18.39
N GLU A 239 -0.15 -17.67 -19.23
CA GLU A 239 -0.82 -18.60 -20.15
C GLU A 239 0.14 -19.07 -21.27
N THR A 240 0.07 -20.35 -21.58
CA THR A 240 0.90 -20.99 -22.61
C THR A 240 0.08 -21.55 -23.80
N ASP A 241 -1.25 -21.64 -23.66
CA ASP A 241 -2.11 -22.06 -24.76
C ASP A 241 -2.22 -20.93 -25.79
N PRO A 242 -1.74 -21.12 -27.04
CA PRO A 242 -1.80 -20.04 -28.03
C PRO A 242 -3.22 -19.51 -28.32
N LYS A 243 -4.24 -20.35 -28.20
CA LYS A 243 -5.64 -19.92 -28.41
C LYS A 243 -6.10 -18.94 -27.31
N LYS A 244 -5.64 -19.16 -26.10
CA LYS A 244 -5.94 -18.27 -24.98
C LYS A 244 -5.09 -17.00 -25.04
N VAL A 245 -3.81 -17.12 -25.36
CA VAL A 245 -2.91 -15.97 -25.54
C VAL A 245 -3.47 -15.04 -26.61
N ALA A 246 -4.03 -15.58 -27.70
CA ALA A 246 -4.65 -14.77 -28.76
C ALA A 246 -5.79 -13.87 -28.25
N GLN A 247 -6.45 -14.25 -27.13
CA GLN A 247 -7.53 -13.42 -26.54
C GLN A 247 -7.00 -12.15 -25.86
N CYS A 248 -5.70 -12.04 -25.64
CA CYS A 248 -5.13 -10.82 -25.07
C CYS A 248 -5.41 -9.59 -25.94
N SER A 249 -5.49 -9.76 -27.26
CA SER A 249 -5.85 -8.66 -28.17
C SER A 249 -7.28 -8.15 -27.93
N ASP A 250 -8.22 -9.07 -27.69
CA ASP A 250 -9.62 -8.72 -27.44
C ASP A 250 -9.75 -8.00 -26.09
N ILE A 251 -9.04 -8.52 -25.07
CA ILE A 251 -8.98 -7.91 -23.74
C ILE A 251 -8.40 -6.48 -23.85
N ALA A 252 -7.31 -6.31 -24.60
CA ALA A 252 -6.71 -4.99 -24.80
C ALA A 252 -7.70 -4.04 -25.49
N SER A 253 -8.42 -4.53 -26.49
CA SER A 253 -9.46 -3.72 -27.17
C SER A 253 -10.54 -3.26 -26.20
N GLU A 254 -11.08 -4.19 -25.40
CA GLU A 254 -12.11 -3.85 -24.39
C GLU A 254 -11.61 -2.82 -23.39
N VAL A 255 -10.34 -2.91 -22.98
CA VAL A 255 -9.74 -1.93 -22.05
C VAL A 255 -9.61 -0.56 -22.72
N PHE A 256 -9.16 -0.50 -23.98
CA PHE A 256 -9.10 0.76 -24.72
C PHE A 256 -10.49 1.40 -24.78
N ASP A 257 -11.52 0.62 -25.19
CA ASP A 257 -12.90 1.10 -25.31
C ASP A 257 -13.43 1.61 -23.97
N ALA A 258 -13.15 0.89 -22.90
CA ALA A 258 -13.60 1.27 -21.55
C ALA A 258 -12.90 2.55 -21.06
N LEU A 259 -11.61 2.71 -21.35
CA LEU A 259 -10.87 3.94 -20.99
C LEU A 259 -11.40 5.15 -21.78
N GLU A 260 -11.59 4.99 -23.08
CA GLU A 260 -12.13 6.05 -23.93
C GLU A 260 -13.52 6.49 -23.46
N TRP A 261 -14.39 5.52 -23.18
CA TRP A 261 -15.73 5.79 -22.65
C TRP A 261 -15.68 6.52 -21.30
N GLN A 262 -14.80 6.08 -20.39
CA GLN A 262 -14.66 6.73 -19.08
C GLN A 262 -14.13 8.16 -19.21
N GLU A 263 -13.14 8.38 -20.06
CA GLU A 263 -12.57 9.72 -20.30
C GLU A 263 -13.62 10.64 -20.93
N GLU A 264 -14.41 10.12 -21.89
CA GLU A 264 -15.52 10.89 -22.48
C GLU A 264 -16.60 11.22 -21.45
N TYR A 265 -16.97 10.25 -20.62
CA TYR A 265 -18.01 10.43 -19.59
C TYR A 265 -17.59 11.40 -18.48
N THR A 266 -16.35 11.25 -17.98
CA THR A 266 -15.87 12.07 -16.86
C THR A 266 -15.27 13.40 -17.28
N GLN A 267 -14.89 13.55 -18.55
CA GLN A 267 -14.10 14.66 -19.08
C GLN A 267 -12.75 14.81 -18.38
N ILE A 268 -12.23 13.71 -17.84
CA ILE A 268 -10.94 13.67 -17.14
C ILE A 268 -10.08 12.58 -17.81
N PRO A 269 -8.91 12.93 -18.36
CA PRO A 269 -7.99 11.92 -18.89
C PRO A 269 -7.56 10.95 -17.79
N TYR A 270 -7.42 9.67 -18.12
CA TYR A 270 -6.96 8.66 -17.16
C TYR A 270 -5.54 8.97 -16.68
N PRO A 271 -5.34 9.25 -15.39
CA PRO A 271 -4.04 9.77 -14.91
C PRO A 271 -3.01 8.70 -14.58
N PHE A 272 -3.42 7.43 -14.56
CA PHE A 272 -2.53 6.38 -14.06
C PHE A 272 -1.94 5.53 -15.16
N UNK A 273 -0.94 5.15 -14.90
CA UNK A 273 -0.23 4.36 -15.80
C UNK A 273 -0.47 2.92 -15.66
N UNK A 274 -1.02 2.50 -14.59
CA UNK A 274 -1.23 1.17 -14.48
C UNK A 274 -2.58 0.96 -13.95
N UNK A 275 -3.04 0.43 -14.39
CA UNK A 275 -4.21 -0.01 -13.96
C UNK A 275 -3.96 -1.34 -13.45
N UNK A 276 -3.77 -1.43 -12.78
CA UNK A 276 -3.67 -2.53 -12.23
C UNK A 276 -4.90 -3.11 -12.25
N ILE A 277 -5.21 -3.77 -13.14
CA ILE A 277 -6.36 -4.69 -13.18
C ILE A 277 -5.93 -5.96 -12.43
N ARG A 278 -6.64 -6.22 -11.40
CA ARG A 278 -6.27 -7.31 -10.48
C ARG A 278 -6.60 -8.67 -11.08
N PRO A 279 -5.70 -9.64 -10.98
CA PRO A 279 -5.94 -11.01 -11.47
C PRO A 279 -6.91 -11.81 -10.62
N ASP A 280 -7.27 -11.33 -9.45
CA ASP A 280 -8.11 -12.04 -8.48
C ASP A 280 -9.56 -12.27 -8.94
N HIS A 281 -10.00 -11.61 -9.98
CA HIS A 281 -11.27 -11.95 -10.61
C HIS A 281 -11.20 -13.27 -11.41
N PHE A 282 -10.01 -13.81 -11.59
CA PHE A 282 -9.79 -14.90 -12.54
C PHE A 282 -9.08 -16.13 -11.96
N THR A 283 -8.58 -16.10 -10.74
CA THR A 283 -7.79 -17.20 -10.17
C THR A 283 -8.41 -17.77 -8.89
N GLY A 284 -9.56 -18.39 -8.97
CA GLY A 284 -10.06 -19.31 -7.93
C GLY A 284 -9.78 -18.95 -6.46
N ILE A 285 -9.57 -17.67 -6.15
CA ILE A 285 -9.63 -17.21 -4.78
C ILE A 285 -11.07 -17.48 -4.33
N PRO A 286 -11.29 -18.13 -3.21
CA PRO A 286 -12.64 -18.31 -2.73
C PRO A 286 -13.23 -16.92 -2.46
N VAL A 287 -13.84 -16.35 -3.49
CA VAL A 287 -14.74 -15.23 -3.29
C VAL A 287 -15.85 -15.77 -2.39
N TRP A 288 -15.92 -15.27 -1.21
CA TRP A 288 -17.03 -15.57 -0.34
C TRP A 288 -18.31 -15.40 -1.15
N ARG A 289 -19.08 -16.47 -1.23
CA ARG A 289 -20.21 -16.63 -2.16
C ARG A 289 -21.36 -15.66 -1.89
N ASN A 290 -21.21 -14.71 -1.00
CA ASN A 290 -22.22 -13.73 -0.64
C ASN A 290 -22.06 -12.39 -1.39
N GLY A 291 -21.58 -12.44 -2.59
CA GLY A 291 -21.88 -11.48 -3.65
C GLY A 291 -21.52 -10.00 -3.46
N THR A 292 -20.78 -9.63 -2.41
CA THR A 292 -20.65 -8.20 -2.12
C THR A 292 -19.29 -7.58 -2.46
N TYR A 293 -18.27 -8.35 -2.74
CA TYR A 293 -16.91 -7.80 -2.92
C TYR A 293 -16.29 -7.99 -4.31
N GLY A 294 -16.80 -8.92 -5.10
CA GLY A 294 -16.20 -9.21 -6.41
C GLY A 294 -16.76 -8.39 -7.57
N SER A 295 -18.02 -7.98 -7.48
CA SER A 295 -18.72 -7.35 -8.60
C SER A 295 -18.63 -5.81 -8.59
N ASN A 296 -18.32 -5.21 -7.46
CA ASN A 296 -18.37 -3.74 -7.33
C ASN A 296 -17.11 -3.01 -7.80
N LEU A 297 -16.05 -3.73 -8.13
CA LEU A 297 -14.80 -3.11 -8.60
C LEU A 297 -14.74 -2.93 -10.12
N ILE A 298 -15.55 -3.68 -10.85
CA ILE A 298 -15.66 -3.56 -12.32
C ILE A 298 -16.86 -2.70 -12.70
N TYR A 299 -17.94 -2.78 -11.93
CA TYR A 299 -19.17 -2.02 -12.19
C TYR A 299 -19.46 -1.12 -10.99
N GLY A 300 -18.84 0.06 -11.02
CA GLY A 300 -19.08 1.05 -9.97
C GLY A 300 -20.51 1.55 -9.97
N ARG A 301 -21.14 1.54 -8.81
CA ARG A 301 -22.37 2.11 -8.30
C ARG A 301 -23.56 1.19 -8.17
N PRO A 302 -24.03 0.97 -6.93
CA PRO A 302 -25.27 0.27 -6.66
C PRO A 302 -26.56 1.08 -6.95
N ASP A 303 -26.46 2.35 -7.32
CA ASP A 303 -27.63 3.26 -7.32
C ASP A 303 -28.02 3.84 -8.68
N VAL A 304 -27.57 3.25 -9.78
CA VAL A 304 -28.08 3.65 -11.09
C VAL A 304 -29.30 2.76 -11.42
N PRO A 305 -30.50 3.33 -11.57
CA PRO A 305 -31.64 2.53 -11.97
C PRO A 305 -31.38 1.90 -13.34
N GLU A 306 -31.66 0.60 -13.44
CA GLU A 306 -31.53 -0.14 -14.69
C GLU A 306 -32.35 0.55 -15.78
N ARG A 307 -31.68 1.26 -16.68
CA ARG A 307 -32.29 1.55 -17.96
C ARG A 307 -32.28 0.23 -18.72
N LYS A 308 -33.47 -0.34 -18.87
CA LYS A 308 -33.64 -1.44 -19.81
C LYS A 308 -33.30 -0.91 -21.20
N SER A 309 -32.08 -1.05 -21.62
CA SER A 309 -31.75 -1.02 -23.03
C SER A 309 -32.14 -2.39 -23.58
N ASP A 310 -32.98 -2.41 -24.59
CA ASP A 310 -33.34 -3.60 -25.36
C ASP A 310 -32.09 -4.06 -26.20
N ILE A 311 -31.02 -4.38 -25.51
CA ILE A 311 -29.96 -5.17 -26.13
C ILE A 311 -30.38 -6.61 -25.90
N GLU A 312 -30.89 -7.24 -26.96
CA GLU A 312 -31.08 -8.68 -26.97
C GLU A 312 -29.80 -9.34 -26.46
N ARG A 313 -29.86 -9.86 -25.25
CA ARG A 313 -28.83 -10.78 -24.76
C ARG A 313 -28.90 -12.00 -25.67
N THR A 314 -27.99 -12.06 -26.64
CA THR A 314 -27.66 -13.33 -27.23
C THR A 314 -27.07 -14.17 -26.09
N SER A 315 -27.91 -15.04 -25.57
CA SER A 315 -27.57 -16.06 -24.60
C SER A 315 -26.46 -16.92 -25.19
N GLY A 316 -25.27 -16.87 -24.67
CA GLY A 316 -24.25 -17.80 -25.11
C GLY A 316 -22.79 -17.39 -24.99
N THR A 317 -22.46 -16.21 -24.51
CA THR A 317 -21.08 -15.96 -24.14
C THR A 317 -20.86 -16.42 -22.70
N GLN A 318 -20.63 -17.70 -22.53
CA GLN A 318 -19.83 -18.17 -21.40
C GLN A 318 -18.50 -17.44 -21.50
N PHE A 319 -18.15 -16.67 -20.47
CA PHE A 319 -16.78 -16.21 -20.30
C PHE A 319 -15.88 -17.44 -20.45
N PRO A 320 -14.89 -17.39 -21.33
CA PRO A 320 -14.07 -18.57 -21.55
C PRO A 320 -13.40 -19.01 -20.24
N ASP A 321 -13.27 -20.31 -20.06
CA ASP A 321 -12.56 -20.94 -18.93
C ASP A 321 -11.10 -20.46 -18.80
N CYS A 322 -10.58 -19.79 -19.82
CA CYS A 322 -9.24 -19.25 -19.89
C CYS A 322 -8.94 -18.15 -18.86
N ALA A 323 -9.99 -17.54 -18.27
CA ALA A 323 -9.79 -16.49 -17.27
C ALA A 323 -9.14 -16.96 -15.96
N ARG A 324 -9.03 -18.26 -15.75
CA ARG A 324 -8.49 -18.82 -14.50
C ARG A 324 -6.97 -18.71 -14.34
N ASP A 325 -6.24 -18.50 -15.43
CA ASP A 325 -4.77 -18.60 -15.44
C ASP A 325 -4.07 -17.27 -15.77
N PHE A 326 -4.82 -16.17 -15.87
CA PHE A 326 -4.27 -14.87 -16.23
C PHE A 326 -4.14 -13.93 -15.04
N ALA A 327 -2.93 -13.41 -14.83
CA ALA A 327 -2.71 -12.22 -14.05
C ALA A 327 -2.60 -11.03 -15.03
N TYR A 328 -3.57 -10.13 -15.02
CA TYR A 328 -3.56 -8.99 -15.91
C TYR A 328 -3.11 -7.74 -15.15
N VAL A 329 -2.05 -7.14 -15.60
CA VAL A 329 -1.71 -5.77 -15.25
C VAL A 329 -1.72 -4.96 -16.54
N VAL A 330 -2.64 -4.06 -16.63
CA VAL A 330 -2.75 -3.18 -17.79
C VAL A 330 -1.97 -1.90 -17.48
N ARG A 331 -1.01 -1.60 -18.33
CA ARG A 331 -0.19 -0.42 -18.23
C ARG A 331 -0.47 0.49 -19.43
N GLY A 332 -1.03 1.66 -19.16
CA GLY A 332 -1.23 2.67 -20.17
C GLY A 332 -0.08 3.68 -20.17
N PHE A 333 0.57 3.86 -21.29
CA PHE A 333 1.54 4.93 -21.50
C PHE A 333 0.99 5.88 -22.56
N ARG A 334 0.98 7.16 -22.27
CA ARG A 334 1.02 8.18 -23.30
C ARG A 334 2.48 8.43 -23.66
N ASP A 335 2.82 8.26 -24.92
CA ASP A 335 4.08 8.74 -25.46
C ASP A 335 3.95 10.27 -25.65
N ASP A 336 4.06 11.00 -24.55
CA ASP A 336 4.30 12.43 -24.66
C ASP A 336 5.75 12.57 -25.13
N GLY A 337 5.91 12.76 -26.43
CA GLY A 337 7.21 12.94 -27.04
C GLY A 337 8.02 13.93 -26.25
N MET A 338 9.22 13.54 -25.89
CA MET A 338 10.18 14.47 -25.31
C MET A 338 10.41 15.61 -26.28
N VAL A 339 9.84 16.76 -25.95
CA VAL A 339 10.29 18.00 -26.56
C VAL A 339 11.63 18.33 -25.91
N GLN A 340 12.65 18.52 -26.74
CA GLN A 340 14.01 18.88 -26.35
C GLN A 340 14.06 20.10 -25.41
#